data_ca78cacf46acea31cca5bd19a3190a31
#
_entry.id   ca78cacf46acea31cca5bd19a3190a31
#
_cell.length_a   1.000
_cell.length_b   1.000
_cell.length_c   1.000
_cell.angle_alpha   90.00
_cell.angle_beta   90.00
_cell.angle_gamma   90.00
#
_symmetry.space_group_name_H-M   'P 1'
#
loop_
_entity.id
_entity.type
_entity.pdbx_description
1 polymer ?
#
loop_
_entity_poly.entity_id
_entity_poly.type
_entity_poly.pdbx_seq_one_letter_code
_entity_poly.pdbx_strand_id
1 'polypeptide(L)'
;MLNNRIMKEKPSDEEMKTRLKALQEKLAAQTLAVREHKLPVIVLVEGWGTSGKGSLVGRIINNIDPRFYRVASLEKVREEDRRKPFLWRFVKEIPEAGNFVFMDSGWMDQLTREYAHKELSKKDYELRIANVRRFERQLTDNGYLVVKFFLNISKKEQKKRIRTLADDPATKWRVTDTDLAQNKHYDKYMDIFDKFLDATDSSRAPWYIIDGCSKKWAELQVLEILTEGIDVALQNHSLAVPIPQNVFPLMDMPKLSDISLQDKTVSDEEYSKRLKELQKKLRELHNSIYHKKIPVIIAYEGWDAAGKGGNIKRVTEALDPRGYEVFPIASPLPYEKSRHFLWRFFTRLPRSGHVAIFDRTWYGRVMVERIEGFCSENDWKRAYNEINEFEKELYDWGAVIIKFWIQIDKDTQLERFTLRQNTPEKQWKITDEDWRNREKWDQYETAVNEMLQKTSTTYAPWHIIESVDKKYARLKTLEIIVDAIEKAIS
;
A
#
# COMPACT_ATOMS: atom_id res chain seq x y z
N MET A 1 -11.26 -23.18 -10.95
CA MET A 1 -10.62 -22.64 -12.20
C MET A 1 -9.76 -23.69 -12.90
N LEU A 2 -8.77 -24.29 -12.28
CA LEU A 2 -7.82 -25.21 -12.93
C LEU A 2 -8.47 -26.53 -13.40
N ASN A 3 -9.42 -27.06 -12.64
CA ASN A 3 -10.10 -28.32 -12.93
C ASN A 3 -11.16 -28.22 -14.05
N ASN A 4 -11.69 -27.02 -14.31
CA ASN A 4 -12.78 -26.78 -15.28
C ASN A 4 -12.29 -26.06 -16.55
N ARG A 5 -11.01 -26.15 -16.86
CA ARG A 5 -10.41 -25.44 -17.97
C ARG A 5 -10.86 -25.98 -19.33
N ILE A 6 -11.44 -25.14 -20.15
CA ILE A 6 -11.59 -25.37 -21.58
C ILE A 6 -10.24 -25.11 -22.26
N MET A 7 -9.57 -26.16 -22.70
CA MET A 7 -8.31 -26.02 -23.46
C MET A 7 -8.62 -25.42 -24.84
N LYS A 8 -8.04 -24.27 -25.15
CA LYS A 8 -8.07 -23.76 -26.55
C LYS A 8 -7.23 -24.70 -27.42
N GLU A 9 -7.68 -24.98 -28.63
CA GLU A 9 -6.89 -25.75 -29.60
C GLU A 9 -5.63 -24.95 -29.94
N LYS A 10 -4.49 -25.66 -29.94
CA LYS A 10 -3.22 -25.08 -30.33
C LYS A 10 -3.18 -24.93 -31.86
N PRO A 11 -2.96 -23.70 -32.39
CA PRO A 11 -2.84 -23.49 -33.82
C PRO A 11 -1.63 -24.21 -34.43
N SER A 12 -1.58 -24.29 -35.76
CA SER A 12 -0.41 -24.78 -36.49
C SER A 12 0.82 -23.89 -36.19
N ASP A 13 2.02 -24.43 -36.40
CA ASP A 13 3.26 -23.68 -36.14
C ASP A 13 3.40 -22.46 -37.07
N GLU A 14 2.87 -22.52 -38.31
CA GLU A 14 2.87 -21.43 -39.26
C GLU A 14 1.89 -20.31 -38.88
N GLU A 15 0.68 -20.70 -38.48
CA GLU A 15 -0.31 -19.76 -37.96
C GLU A 15 0.17 -19.09 -36.68
N MET A 16 0.74 -19.85 -35.72
CA MET A 16 1.34 -19.26 -34.53
C MET A 16 2.43 -18.23 -34.85
N LYS A 17 3.31 -18.54 -35.82
CA LYS A 17 4.38 -17.61 -36.24
C LYS A 17 3.82 -16.30 -36.77
N THR A 18 2.80 -16.38 -37.62
CA THR A 18 2.15 -15.20 -38.22
C THR A 18 1.45 -14.36 -37.14
N ARG A 19 0.67 -14.99 -36.28
CA ARG A 19 -0.06 -14.30 -35.21
C ARG A 19 0.89 -13.69 -34.16
N LEU A 20 1.96 -14.40 -33.80
CA LEU A 20 2.97 -13.88 -32.87
C LEU A 20 3.60 -12.58 -33.39
N LYS A 21 3.99 -12.56 -34.68
CA LYS A 21 4.60 -11.36 -35.32
C LYS A 21 3.63 -10.17 -35.23
N ALA A 22 2.37 -10.38 -35.63
CA ALA A 22 1.36 -9.31 -35.61
C ALA A 22 1.09 -8.77 -34.19
N LEU A 23 1.05 -9.65 -33.18
CA LEU A 23 0.83 -9.24 -31.80
C LEU A 23 2.04 -8.55 -31.18
N GLN A 24 3.24 -8.93 -31.55
CA GLN A 24 4.49 -8.29 -31.16
C GLN A 24 4.56 -6.86 -31.71
N GLU A 25 4.24 -6.66 -33.00
CA GLU A 25 4.13 -5.33 -33.61
C GLU A 25 3.03 -4.48 -32.96
N LYS A 26 1.88 -5.10 -32.65
CA LYS A 26 0.79 -4.44 -31.91
C LYS A 26 1.21 -3.98 -30.52
N LEU A 27 1.86 -4.84 -29.74
CA LEU A 27 2.33 -4.49 -28.39
C LEU A 27 3.35 -3.35 -28.43
N ALA A 28 4.27 -3.36 -29.41
CA ALA A 28 5.23 -2.28 -29.59
C ALA A 28 4.53 -0.93 -29.86
N ALA A 29 3.51 -0.92 -30.74
CA ALA A 29 2.70 0.27 -31.00
C ALA A 29 1.90 0.73 -29.76
N GLN A 30 1.29 -0.22 -29.03
CA GLN A 30 0.54 0.07 -27.81
C GLN A 30 1.41 0.65 -26.70
N THR A 31 2.71 0.36 -26.67
CA THR A 31 3.63 0.92 -25.67
C THR A 31 3.63 2.46 -25.71
N LEU A 32 3.55 3.06 -26.89
CA LEU A 32 3.46 4.52 -27.04
C LEU A 32 2.11 5.04 -26.51
N ALA A 33 1.00 4.38 -26.83
CA ALA A 33 -0.32 4.77 -26.33
C ALA A 33 -0.42 4.66 -24.81
N VAL A 34 0.16 3.61 -24.21
CA VAL A 34 0.29 3.45 -22.74
C VAL A 34 1.02 4.64 -22.12
N ARG A 35 2.09 5.13 -22.76
CA ARG A 35 2.85 6.32 -22.33
C ARG A 35 2.03 7.59 -22.40
N GLU A 36 1.41 7.85 -23.55
CA GLU A 36 0.63 9.06 -23.80
C GLU A 36 -0.57 9.19 -22.87
N HIS A 37 -1.30 8.09 -22.67
CA HIS A 37 -2.45 8.04 -21.78
C HIS A 37 -2.09 7.81 -20.31
N LYS A 38 -0.79 7.71 -19.99
CA LYS A 38 -0.30 7.49 -18.60
C LYS A 38 -0.95 6.26 -17.93
N LEU A 39 -1.23 5.20 -18.69
CA LEU A 39 -1.80 3.95 -18.19
C LEU A 39 -0.72 3.13 -17.45
N PRO A 40 -0.79 2.90 -16.13
CA PRO A 40 0.14 2.01 -15.45
C PRO A 40 -0.30 0.55 -15.65
N VAL A 41 0.62 -0.33 -16.08
CA VAL A 41 0.33 -1.73 -16.41
C VAL A 41 1.10 -2.67 -15.49
N ILE A 42 0.38 -3.54 -14.79
CA ILE A 42 0.93 -4.62 -13.96
C ILE A 42 0.63 -5.95 -14.63
N VAL A 43 1.67 -6.69 -14.98
CA VAL A 43 1.58 -8.05 -15.51
C VAL A 43 2.12 -9.02 -14.48
N LEU A 44 1.23 -9.75 -13.82
CA LEU A 44 1.59 -10.76 -12.84
C LEU A 44 1.70 -12.12 -13.51
N VAL A 45 2.85 -12.76 -13.41
CA VAL A 45 3.10 -14.09 -13.99
C VAL A 45 3.38 -15.08 -12.88
N GLU A 46 2.40 -15.94 -12.62
CA GLU A 46 2.40 -16.97 -11.58
C GLU A 46 2.33 -18.36 -12.21
N GLY A 47 2.41 -19.40 -11.40
CA GLY A 47 2.26 -20.78 -11.87
C GLY A 47 3.26 -21.73 -11.24
N TRP A 48 3.25 -22.96 -11.73
CA TRP A 48 4.12 -24.02 -11.24
C TRP A 48 5.60 -23.65 -11.29
N GLY A 49 6.37 -24.15 -10.34
CA GLY A 49 7.83 -24.13 -10.44
C GLY A 49 8.27 -24.82 -11.73
N THR A 50 9.31 -24.28 -12.35
CA THR A 50 9.84 -24.71 -13.66
C THR A 50 8.84 -24.62 -14.84
N SER A 51 7.68 -23.94 -14.67
CA SER A 51 6.72 -23.73 -15.78
C SER A 51 7.24 -22.83 -16.89
N GLY A 52 8.31 -22.05 -16.65
CA GLY A 52 8.93 -21.20 -17.63
C GLY A 52 8.52 -19.73 -17.56
N LYS A 53 8.05 -19.25 -16.41
CA LYS A 53 7.64 -17.85 -16.13
C LYS A 53 8.66 -16.84 -16.63
N GLY A 54 9.88 -16.86 -16.12
CA GLY A 54 10.93 -15.91 -16.51
C GLY A 54 11.28 -15.96 -18.00
N SER A 55 11.25 -17.13 -18.63
CA SER A 55 11.43 -17.26 -20.10
C SER A 55 10.29 -16.64 -20.89
N LEU A 56 9.06 -16.71 -20.39
CA LEU A 56 7.88 -16.08 -21.00
C LEU A 56 7.98 -14.55 -20.86
N VAL A 57 8.24 -14.05 -19.66
CA VAL A 57 8.45 -12.61 -19.41
C VAL A 57 9.53 -12.06 -20.37
N GLY A 58 10.70 -12.74 -20.46
CA GLY A 58 11.79 -12.32 -21.34
C GLY A 58 11.37 -12.18 -22.80
N ARG A 59 10.48 -13.05 -23.31
CA ARG A 59 9.99 -12.96 -24.69
C ARG A 59 8.99 -11.84 -24.92
N ILE A 60 8.13 -11.57 -23.93
CA ILE A 60 7.15 -10.49 -24.04
C ILE A 60 7.84 -9.14 -24.00
N ILE A 61 8.77 -8.92 -23.08
CA ILE A 61 9.47 -7.64 -22.90
C ILE A 61 10.38 -7.27 -24.08
N ASN A 62 10.82 -8.25 -24.88
CA ASN A 62 11.60 -7.97 -26.10
C ASN A 62 10.87 -7.07 -27.11
N ASN A 63 9.55 -6.92 -26.97
CA ASN A 63 8.71 -6.10 -27.83
C ASN A 63 8.36 -4.73 -27.20
N ILE A 64 8.94 -4.42 -26.05
CA ILE A 64 8.72 -3.18 -25.30
C ILE A 64 10.06 -2.47 -25.14
N ASP A 65 10.11 -1.16 -25.37
CA ASP A 65 11.31 -0.37 -25.11
C ASP A 65 11.73 -0.52 -23.64
N PRO A 66 12.99 -0.90 -23.35
CA PRO A 66 13.46 -1.17 -21.99
C PRO A 66 13.35 0.01 -21.01
N ARG A 67 13.17 1.22 -21.52
CA ARG A 67 12.94 2.41 -20.70
C ARG A 67 11.53 2.45 -20.06
N PHE A 68 10.59 1.64 -20.56
CA PHE A 68 9.17 1.72 -20.21
C PHE A 68 8.69 0.49 -19.44
N TYR A 69 9.55 -0.46 -19.15
CA TYR A 69 9.20 -1.59 -18.29
C TYR A 69 10.26 -1.85 -17.22
N ARG A 70 9.82 -2.55 -16.21
CA ARG A 70 10.67 -3.16 -15.18
C ARG A 70 10.21 -4.60 -14.93
N VAL A 71 11.17 -5.48 -14.66
CA VAL A 71 10.89 -6.84 -14.19
C VAL A 71 11.21 -6.92 -12.71
N ALA A 72 10.22 -7.26 -11.91
CA ALA A 72 10.37 -7.49 -10.47
C ALA A 72 10.36 -9.01 -10.22
N SER A 73 11.51 -9.55 -9.80
CA SER A 73 11.61 -10.94 -9.35
C SER A 73 11.44 -10.97 -7.83
N LEU A 74 10.33 -11.54 -7.36
CA LEU A 74 9.88 -11.48 -5.98
C LEU A 74 9.86 -12.86 -5.29
N GLU A 75 10.59 -13.83 -5.81
CA GLU A 75 10.61 -15.20 -5.26
C GLU A 75 11.14 -15.27 -3.83
N LYS A 76 12.22 -14.53 -3.52
CA LYS A 76 12.86 -14.56 -2.22
C LYS A 76 12.36 -13.47 -1.30
N VAL A 77 11.81 -13.86 -0.15
CA VAL A 77 11.45 -12.95 0.94
C VAL A 77 12.72 -12.59 1.72
N ARG A 78 13.09 -11.31 1.73
CA ARG A 78 14.24 -10.80 2.47
C ARG A 78 13.89 -10.63 3.95
N GLU A 79 14.88 -10.54 4.82
CA GLU A 79 14.64 -10.27 6.24
C GLU A 79 13.92 -8.94 6.48
N GLU A 80 14.23 -7.92 5.71
CA GLU A 80 13.51 -6.64 5.75
C GLU A 80 12.02 -6.80 5.43
N ASP A 81 11.69 -7.59 4.40
CA ASP A 81 10.30 -7.83 3.96
C ASP A 81 9.48 -8.50 5.08
N ARG A 82 10.11 -9.42 5.85
CA ARG A 82 9.46 -10.10 6.99
C ARG A 82 9.11 -9.18 8.16
N ARG A 83 9.76 -8.03 8.22
CA ARG A 83 9.53 -7.00 9.25
C ARG A 83 8.55 -5.90 8.82
N LYS A 84 7.89 -6.08 7.68
CA LYS A 84 6.93 -5.15 7.07
C LYS A 84 5.59 -5.86 6.82
N PRO A 85 4.50 -5.12 6.55
CA PRO A 85 3.25 -5.72 6.10
C PRO A 85 3.46 -6.59 4.85
N PHE A 86 2.65 -7.64 4.70
CA PHE A 86 2.78 -8.58 3.58
C PHE A 86 2.82 -7.91 2.20
N LEU A 87 1.94 -6.94 1.94
CA LEU A 87 1.87 -6.27 0.65
C LEU A 87 3.00 -5.25 0.42
N TRP A 88 3.74 -4.85 1.44
CA TRP A 88 4.77 -3.81 1.34
C TRP A 88 5.77 -4.02 0.20
N ARG A 89 6.27 -5.24 0.04
CA ARG A 89 7.26 -5.59 -1.00
C ARG A 89 6.69 -5.49 -2.41
N PHE A 90 5.39 -5.75 -2.57
CA PHE A 90 4.70 -5.67 -3.85
C PHE A 90 4.29 -4.24 -4.18
N VAL A 91 3.82 -3.49 -3.19
CA VAL A 91 3.49 -2.07 -3.33
C VAL A 91 4.70 -1.27 -3.80
N LYS A 92 5.89 -1.55 -3.30
CA LYS A 92 7.13 -0.90 -3.77
C LYS A 92 7.35 -1.02 -5.26
N GLU A 93 6.89 -2.10 -5.84
CA GLU A 93 7.14 -2.46 -7.24
C GLU A 93 6.07 -1.95 -8.20
N ILE A 94 4.96 -1.35 -7.74
CA ILE A 94 3.96 -0.80 -8.67
C ILE A 94 4.57 0.24 -9.60
N PRO A 95 4.19 0.26 -10.90
CA PRO A 95 4.80 1.14 -11.87
C PRO A 95 4.32 2.58 -11.72
N GLU A 96 5.10 3.50 -12.26
CA GLU A 96 4.64 4.85 -12.57
C GLU A 96 3.62 4.83 -13.71
N ALA A 97 2.75 5.81 -13.73
CA ALA A 97 1.80 6.03 -14.81
C ALA A 97 2.53 6.03 -16.18
N GLY A 98 2.01 5.24 -17.13
CA GLY A 98 2.59 5.07 -18.46
C GLY A 98 3.75 4.07 -18.54
N ASN A 99 3.99 3.25 -17.52
CA ASN A 99 5.02 2.21 -17.52
C ASN A 99 4.43 0.83 -17.21
N PHE A 100 5.20 -0.21 -17.57
CA PHE A 100 4.90 -1.59 -17.27
C PHE A 100 5.73 -2.09 -16.08
N VAL A 101 5.15 -2.96 -15.27
CA VAL A 101 5.90 -3.86 -14.39
C VAL A 101 5.50 -5.30 -14.68
N PHE A 102 6.48 -6.17 -14.87
CA PHE A 102 6.31 -7.61 -14.95
C PHE A 102 6.77 -8.21 -13.63
N MET A 103 5.86 -8.84 -12.90
CA MET A 103 6.18 -9.53 -11.65
C MET A 103 6.32 -11.02 -11.94
N ASP A 104 7.56 -11.52 -11.89
CA ASP A 104 7.85 -12.96 -11.97
C ASP A 104 7.76 -13.51 -10.55
N SER A 105 6.70 -14.24 -10.29
CA SER A 105 6.21 -14.63 -8.97
C SER A 105 5.85 -13.42 -8.08
N GLY A 106 4.66 -13.41 -7.56
CA GLY A 106 4.13 -12.29 -6.78
C GLY A 106 3.47 -12.75 -5.48
N TRP A 107 2.35 -12.16 -5.17
CA TRP A 107 1.63 -12.45 -3.93
C TRP A 107 1.00 -13.84 -3.87
N MET A 108 0.65 -14.45 -5.02
CA MET A 108 0.15 -15.82 -5.05
C MET A 108 1.23 -16.82 -4.64
N ASP A 109 2.42 -16.77 -5.26
CA ASP A 109 3.52 -17.68 -4.96
C ASP A 109 3.87 -17.64 -3.47
N GLN A 110 4.04 -16.44 -2.91
CA GLN A 110 4.40 -16.31 -1.51
C GLN A 110 3.33 -16.88 -0.58
N LEU A 111 2.06 -16.51 -0.76
CA LEU A 111 0.97 -16.95 0.13
C LEU A 111 0.73 -18.44 0.06
N THR A 112 0.68 -18.98 -1.16
CA THR A 112 0.42 -20.41 -1.35
C THR A 112 1.58 -21.27 -0.84
N ARG A 113 2.81 -20.81 -0.97
CA ARG A 113 4.00 -21.48 -0.44
C ARG A 113 4.02 -21.46 1.09
N GLU A 114 3.88 -20.29 1.72
CA GLU A 114 3.85 -20.15 3.18
C GLU A 114 2.72 -21.00 3.79
N TYR A 115 1.54 -21.04 3.14
CA TYR A 115 0.42 -21.87 3.58
C TYR A 115 0.69 -23.38 3.38
N ALA A 116 1.25 -23.78 2.24
CA ALA A 116 1.58 -25.16 1.98
C ALA A 116 2.63 -25.72 2.96
N HIS A 117 3.56 -24.89 3.40
CA HIS A 117 4.61 -25.23 4.38
C HIS A 117 4.16 -25.07 5.84
N LYS A 118 2.90 -24.69 6.08
CA LYS A 118 2.35 -24.43 7.42
C LYS A 118 3.05 -23.30 8.20
N GLU A 119 3.67 -22.37 7.48
CA GLU A 119 4.26 -21.17 8.04
C GLU A 119 3.18 -20.11 8.32
N LEU A 120 2.00 -20.27 7.72
CA LEU A 120 0.86 -19.38 7.82
C LEU A 120 -0.37 -20.15 8.32
N SER A 121 -1.07 -19.62 9.33
CA SER A 121 -2.34 -20.18 9.79
C SER A 121 -3.42 -20.02 8.72
N LYS A 122 -4.47 -20.84 8.76
CA LYS A 122 -5.61 -20.69 7.85
C LYS A 122 -6.26 -19.32 7.96
N LYS A 123 -6.41 -18.80 9.18
CA LYS A 123 -6.99 -17.48 9.46
C LYS A 123 -6.14 -16.36 8.83
N ASP A 124 -4.83 -16.41 9.01
CA ASP A 124 -3.93 -15.39 8.45
C ASP A 124 -3.86 -15.48 6.92
N TYR A 125 -3.93 -16.69 6.38
CA TYR A 125 -4.00 -16.92 4.92
C TYR A 125 -5.25 -16.28 4.31
N GLU A 126 -6.43 -16.53 4.90
CA GLU A 126 -7.70 -15.93 4.46
C GLU A 126 -7.69 -14.39 4.60
N LEU A 127 -7.11 -13.86 5.68
CA LEU A 127 -6.94 -12.45 5.90
C LEU A 127 -6.06 -11.80 4.82
N ARG A 128 -4.93 -12.42 4.50
CA ARG A 128 -4.03 -11.91 3.45
C ARG A 128 -4.64 -12.00 2.05
N ILE A 129 -5.45 -13.02 1.77
CA ILE A 129 -6.25 -13.09 0.52
C ILE A 129 -7.21 -11.89 0.44
N ALA A 130 -7.89 -11.55 1.54
CA ALA A 130 -8.76 -10.39 1.57
C ALA A 130 -7.99 -9.08 1.32
N ASN A 131 -6.78 -8.94 1.85
CA ASN A 131 -5.90 -7.78 1.60
C ASN A 131 -5.45 -7.73 0.13
N VAL A 132 -5.09 -8.86 -0.49
CA VAL A 132 -4.78 -8.92 -1.93
C VAL A 132 -5.95 -8.43 -2.77
N ARG A 133 -7.17 -8.89 -2.49
CA ARG A 133 -8.38 -8.45 -3.22
C ARG A 133 -8.62 -6.95 -3.10
N ARG A 134 -8.43 -6.38 -1.90
CA ARG A 134 -8.53 -4.92 -1.69
C ARG A 134 -7.47 -4.18 -2.46
N PHE A 135 -6.24 -4.64 -2.41
CA PHE A 135 -5.10 -4.05 -3.13
C PHE A 135 -5.32 -4.06 -4.65
N GLU A 136 -5.69 -5.20 -5.23
CA GLU A 136 -5.99 -5.31 -6.66
C GLU A 136 -7.14 -4.37 -7.06
N ARG A 137 -8.19 -4.29 -6.24
CA ARG A 137 -9.31 -3.37 -6.47
C ARG A 137 -8.86 -1.91 -6.38
N GLN A 138 -8.10 -1.52 -5.36
CA GLN A 138 -7.58 -0.15 -5.24
C GLN A 138 -6.74 0.24 -6.45
N LEU A 139 -5.89 -0.64 -6.95
CA LEU A 139 -5.10 -0.40 -8.16
C LEU A 139 -6.01 -0.18 -9.37
N THR A 140 -6.95 -1.09 -9.62
CA THR A 140 -7.87 -0.98 -10.78
C THR A 140 -8.81 0.22 -10.66
N ASP A 141 -9.27 0.56 -9.46
CA ASP A 141 -10.08 1.76 -9.20
C ASP A 141 -9.29 3.06 -9.43
N ASN A 142 -7.97 3.00 -9.37
CA ASN A 142 -7.07 4.12 -9.66
C ASN A 142 -6.43 4.03 -11.06
N GLY A 143 -7.08 3.33 -11.99
CA GLY A 143 -6.74 3.32 -13.41
C GLY A 143 -5.58 2.39 -13.79
N TYR A 144 -5.12 1.50 -12.90
CA TYR A 144 -4.14 0.49 -13.27
C TYR A 144 -4.77 -0.63 -14.07
N LEU A 145 -4.12 -1.05 -15.15
CA LEU A 145 -4.39 -2.33 -15.78
C LEU A 145 -3.63 -3.43 -15.03
N VAL A 146 -4.35 -4.35 -14.41
CA VAL A 146 -3.79 -5.52 -13.71
C VAL A 146 -4.17 -6.78 -14.47
N VAL A 147 -3.19 -7.45 -15.09
CA VAL A 147 -3.38 -8.70 -15.83
C VAL A 147 -2.65 -9.82 -15.11
N LYS A 148 -3.36 -10.91 -14.80
CA LYS A 148 -2.82 -12.01 -14.01
C LYS A 148 -2.81 -13.31 -14.82
N PHE A 149 -1.63 -13.89 -14.97
CA PHE A 149 -1.42 -15.14 -15.70
C PHE A 149 -0.95 -16.24 -14.76
N PHE A 150 -1.56 -17.42 -14.88
CA PHE A 150 -1.13 -18.63 -14.22
C PHE A 150 -0.62 -19.65 -15.25
N LEU A 151 0.67 -19.94 -15.26
CA LEU A 151 1.28 -20.91 -16.15
C LEU A 151 1.05 -22.34 -15.61
N ASN A 152 0.14 -23.05 -16.24
CA ASN A 152 -0.22 -24.39 -15.87
C ASN A 152 0.54 -25.43 -16.70
N ILE A 153 1.17 -26.40 -16.04
CA ILE A 153 1.84 -27.55 -16.65
C ILE A 153 1.47 -28.80 -15.87
N SER A 154 1.45 -29.97 -16.55
CA SER A 154 1.17 -31.24 -15.89
C SER A 154 2.30 -31.68 -14.96
N LYS A 155 1.98 -32.54 -13.98
CA LYS A 155 2.96 -33.18 -13.08
C LYS A 155 4.10 -33.84 -13.86
N LYS A 156 3.76 -34.54 -14.96
CA LYS A 156 4.74 -35.19 -15.83
C LYS A 156 5.68 -34.21 -16.51
N GLU A 157 5.13 -33.13 -17.04
CA GLU A 157 5.93 -32.07 -17.69
C GLU A 157 6.81 -31.34 -16.68
N GLN A 158 6.28 -31.00 -15.49
CA GLN A 158 7.06 -30.41 -14.42
C GLN A 158 8.25 -31.29 -14.02
N LYS A 159 8.01 -32.60 -13.80
CA LYS A 159 9.06 -33.59 -13.48
C LYS A 159 10.14 -33.67 -14.55
N LYS A 160 9.73 -33.66 -15.83
CA LYS A 160 10.66 -33.64 -16.96
C LYS A 160 11.54 -32.40 -16.94
N ARG A 161 10.97 -31.21 -16.76
CA ARG A 161 11.71 -29.95 -16.74
C ARG A 161 12.66 -29.85 -15.54
N ILE A 162 12.22 -30.28 -14.35
CA ILE A 162 13.08 -30.34 -13.16
C ILE A 162 14.32 -31.20 -13.46
N ARG A 163 14.15 -32.39 -14.05
CA ARG A 163 15.28 -33.26 -14.42
C ARG A 163 16.22 -32.56 -15.43
N THR A 164 15.69 -32.02 -16.50
CA THR A 164 16.48 -31.34 -17.53
C THR A 164 17.32 -30.22 -16.93
N LEU A 165 16.76 -29.42 -16.00
CA LEU A 165 17.48 -28.35 -15.33
C LEU A 165 18.51 -28.86 -14.31
N ALA A 166 18.20 -29.95 -13.62
CA ALA A 166 19.08 -30.54 -12.59
C ALA A 166 20.29 -31.25 -13.20
N ASP A 167 20.14 -31.85 -14.39
CA ASP A 167 21.18 -32.59 -15.10
C ASP A 167 22.23 -31.66 -15.76
N ASP A 168 21.88 -30.36 -16.02
CA ASP A 168 22.79 -29.38 -16.57
C ASP A 168 23.44 -28.53 -15.46
N PRO A 169 24.76 -28.58 -15.27
CA PRO A 169 25.51 -27.80 -14.27
C PRO A 169 25.24 -26.28 -14.36
N ALA A 170 24.99 -25.74 -15.56
CA ALA A 170 24.72 -24.31 -15.77
C ALA A 170 23.33 -23.89 -15.27
N THR A 171 22.38 -24.81 -15.17
CA THR A 171 21.00 -24.51 -14.79
C THR A 171 20.51 -25.20 -13.52
N LYS A 172 21.31 -26.11 -12.94
CA LYS A 172 20.98 -26.86 -11.72
C LYS A 172 20.54 -25.97 -10.55
N TRP A 173 21.16 -24.81 -10.41
CA TRP A 173 20.87 -23.83 -9.35
C TRP A 173 19.44 -23.23 -9.43
N ARG A 174 18.76 -23.41 -10.57
CA ARG A 174 17.35 -22.95 -10.78
C ARG A 174 16.33 -23.89 -10.17
N VAL A 175 16.73 -25.11 -9.83
CA VAL A 175 15.82 -26.06 -9.19
C VAL A 175 15.86 -25.83 -7.68
N THR A 176 14.70 -25.50 -7.12
CA THR A 176 14.56 -25.20 -5.69
C THR A 176 13.88 -26.35 -4.95
N ASP A 177 14.01 -26.39 -3.63
CA ASP A 177 13.29 -27.35 -2.78
C ASP A 177 11.76 -27.20 -2.95
N THR A 178 11.30 -25.98 -3.23
CA THR A 178 9.88 -25.71 -3.51
C THR A 178 9.42 -26.42 -4.79
N ASP A 179 10.22 -26.41 -5.85
CA ASP A 179 9.90 -27.10 -7.11
C ASP A 179 9.76 -28.62 -6.89
N LEU A 180 10.69 -29.18 -6.11
CA LEU A 180 10.67 -30.60 -5.77
C LEU A 180 9.45 -30.95 -4.91
N ALA A 181 9.13 -30.12 -3.90
CA ALA A 181 7.97 -30.29 -3.05
C ALA A 181 6.66 -30.18 -3.83
N GLN A 182 6.55 -29.21 -4.73
CA GLN A 182 5.39 -29.06 -5.62
C GLN A 182 5.17 -30.30 -6.48
N ASN A 183 6.21 -30.84 -7.12
CA ASN A 183 6.07 -32.06 -7.93
C ASN A 183 5.73 -33.29 -7.10
N LYS A 184 6.35 -33.45 -5.93
CA LYS A 184 6.08 -34.58 -5.02
C LYS A 184 4.64 -34.54 -4.50
N HIS A 185 4.12 -33.37 -4.16
CA HIS A 185 2.79 -33.16 -3.59
C HIS A 185 1.87 -32.42 -4.55
N TYR A 186 1.94 -32.71 -5.84
CA TYR A 186 1.31 -31.98 -6.92
C TYR A 186 -0.19 -31.74 -6.68
N ASP A 187 -0.94 -32.76 -6.30
CA ASP A 187 -2.40 -32.62 -6.10
C ASP A 187 -2.74 -31.71 -4.94
N LYS A 188 -1.94 -31.71 -3.86
CA LYS A 188 -2.09 -30.78 -2.74
C LYS A 188 -1.86 -29.32 -3.20
N TYR A 189 -0.80 -29.09 -3.97
CA TYR A 189 -0.54 -27.75 -4.48
C TYR A 189 -1.57 -27.29 -5.51
N MET A 190 -2.06 -28.20 -6.35
CA MET A 190 -3.15 -27.95 -7.29
C MET A 190 -4.39 -27.43 -6.55
N ASP A 191 -4.80 -28.08 -5.46
CA ASP A 191 -5.95 -27.68 -4.64
C ASP A 191 -5.73 -26.29 -3.99
N ILE A 192 -4.53 -26.02 -3.48
CA ILE A 192 -4.18 -24.72 -2.90
C ILE A 192 -4.22 -23.61 -3.97
N PHE A 193 -3.64 -23.87 -5.14
CA PHE A 193 -3.63 -22.91 -6.26
C PHE A 193 -5.04 -22.64 -6.77
N ASP A 194 -5.85 -23.69 -6.98
CA ASP A 194 -7.21 -23.56 -7.47
C ASP A 194 -8.06 -22.70 -6.53
N LYS A 195 -7.99 -22.95 -5.23
CA LYS A 195 -8.68 -22.15 -4.20
C LYS A 195 -8.21 -20.70 -4.16
N PHE A 196 -6.90 -20.46 -4.34
CA PHE A 196 -6.37 -19.10 -4.38
C PHE A 196 -6.87 -18.34 -5.62
N LEU A 197 -6.81 -18.98 -6.78
CA LEU A 197 -7.28 -18.42 -8.04
C LEU A 197 -8.78 -18.07 -7.95
N ASP A 198 -9.61 -18.99 -7.48
CA ASP A 198 -11.05 -18.75 -7.30
C ASP A 198 -11.33 -17.63 -6.29
N ALA A 199 -10.55 -17.54 -5.21
CA ALA A 199 -10.73 -16.53 -4.18
C ALA A 199 -10.30 -15.12 -4.60
N THR A 200 -9.37 -15.00 -5.57
CA THR A 200 -8.81 -13.72 -6.03
C THR A 200 -9.17 -13.37 -7.47
N ASP A 201 -9.97 -14.18 -8.12
CA ASP A 201 -10.52 -13.84 -9.44
C ASP A 201 -11.55 -12.72 -9.34
N SER A 202 -11.48 -11.76 -10.24
CA SER A 202 -12.44 -10.66 -10.31
C SER A 202 -12.57 -10.14 -11.74
N SER A 203 -13.72 -9.55 -12.06
CA SER A 203 -13.96 -8.97 -13.39
C SER A 203 -12.98 -7.83 -13.76
N ARG A 204 -12.39 -7.16 -12.77
CA ARG A 204 -11.44 -6.05 -12.97
C ARG A 204 -9.98 -6.51 -13.06
N ALA A 205 -9.65 -7.62 -12.43
CA ALA A 205 -8.34 -8.24 -12.46
C ALA A 205 -8.51 -9.77 -12.55
N PRO A 206 -8.92 -10.29 -13.72
CA PRO A 206 -9.18 -11.72 -13.90
C PRO A 206 -7.88 -12.53 -13.98
N TRP A 207 -7.98 -13.81 -13.59
CA TRP A 207 -6.94 -14.78 -13.82
C TRP A 207 -7.09 -15.45 -15.18
N TYR A 208 -5.99 -15.52 -15.91
CA TYR A 208 -5.90 -16.24 -17.17
C TYR A 208 -5.01 -17.47 -17.01
N ILE A 209 -5.59 -18.65 -17.19
CA ILE A 209 -4.85 -19.90 -17.12
C ILE A 209 -4.18 -20.19 -18.47
N ILE A 210 -2.86 -20.19 -18.49
CA ILE A 210 -2.04 -20.32 -19.69
C ILE A 210 -1.47 -21.73 -19.78
N ASP A 211 -1.56 -22.36 -20.95
CA ASP A 211 -0.88 -23.62 -21.21
C ASP A 211 0.64 -23.39 -21.33
N GLY A 212 1.36 -23.79 -20.29
CA GLY A 212 2.80 -23.64 -20.20
C GLY A 212 3.60 -24.75 -20.89
N CYS A 213 2.96 -25.76 -21.50
CA CYS A 213 3.66 -26.91 -22.10
C CYS A 213 4.48 -26.53 -23.36
N SER A 214 4.00 -25.55 -24.12
CA SER A 214 4.71 -25.01 -25.30
C SER A 214 5.06 -23.55 -25.10
N LYS A 215 6.33 -23.22 -25.23
CA LYS A 215 6.82 -21.82 -25.06
C LYS A 215 6.17 -20.83 -26.01
N LYS A 216 6.05 -21.19 -27.31
CA LYS A 216 5.44 -20.33 -28.35
C LYS A 216 3.93 -20.19 -28.11
N TRP A 217 3.27 -21.26 -27.72
CA TRP A 217 1.84 -21.25 -27.46
C TRP A 217 1.50 -20.38 -26.20
N ALA A 218 2.30 -20.52 -25.14
CA ALA A 218 2.14 -19.67 -23.96
C ALA A 218 2.35 -18.18 -24.29
N GLU A 219 3.36 -17.85 -25.09
CA GLU A 219 3.61 -16.49 -25.54
C GLU A 219 2.44 -15.92 -26.35
N LEU A 220 1.90 -16.71 -27.30
CA LEU A 220 0.76 -16.28 -28.12
C LEU A 220 -0.46 -15.99 -27.25
N GLN A 221 -0.83 -16.91 -26.34
CA GLN A 221 -1.97 -16.72 -25.44
C GLN A 221 -1.83 -15.45 -24.59
N VAL A 222 -0.63 -15.21 -24.04
CA VAL A 222 -0.37 -14.04 -23.20
C VAL A 222 -0.41 -12.75 -24.01
N LEU A 223 0.19 -12.71 -25.19
CA LEU A 223 0.16 -11.53 -26.04
C LEU A 223 -1.25 -11.17 -26.51
N GLU A 224 -2.08 -12.15 -26.87
CA GLU A 224 -3.49 -11.93 -27.23
C GLU A 224 -4.23 -11.23 -26.08
N ILE A 225 -4.15 -11.81 -24.87
CA ILE A 225 -4.85 -11.30 -23.70
C ILE A 225 -4.31 -9.92 -23.27
N LEU A 226 -2.98 -9.76 -23.27
CA LEU A 226 -2.35 -8.51 -22.85
C LEU A 226 -2.68 -7.36 -23.81
N THR A 227 -2.58 -7.59 -25.13
CA THR A 227 -2.87 -6.54 -26.12
C THR A 227 -4.35 -6.18 -26.15
N GLU A 228 -5.26 -7.15 -25.98
CA GLU A 228 -6.69 -6.88 -25.85
C GLU A 228 -6.99 -6.11 -24.55
N GLY A 229 -6.40 -6.52 -23.43
CA GLY A 229 -6.54 -5.83 -22.15
C GLY A 229 -6.07 -4.37 -22.20
N ILE A 230 -4.97 -4.09 -22.90
CA ILE A 230 -4.48 -2.73 -23.11
C ILE A 230 -5.47 -1.90 -23.94
N ASP A 231 -6.02 -2.44 -25.04
CA ASP A 231 -7.01 -1.73 -25.87
C ASP A 231 -8.25 -1.37 -25.05
N VAL A 232 -8.78 -2.33 -24.27
CA VAL A 232 -9.95 -2.10 -23.39
C VAL A 232 -9.66 -1.05 -22.32
N ALA A 233 -8.47 -1.12 -21.71
CA ALA A 233 -8.08 -0.16 -20.68
C ALA A 233 -7.92 1.26 -21.22
N LEU A 234 -7.33 1.41 -22.40
CA LEU A 234 -7.18 2.71 -23.08
C LEU A 234 -8.54 3.33 -23.46
N GLN A 235 -9.50 2.50 -23.91
CA GLN A 235 -10.86 2.97 -24.24
C GLN A 235 -11.63 3.43 -22.98
N ASN A 236 -11.42 2.79 -21.86
CA ASN A 236 -12.15 3.00 -20.62
C ASN A 236 -11.43 3.92 -19.60
N HIS A 237 -10.26 4.45 -19.94
CA HIS A 237 -9.38 5.17 -19.02
C HIS A 237 -10.00 6.38 -18.32
N SER A 238 -11.03 7.00 -18.90
CA SER A 238 -11.70 8.17 -18.34
C SER A 238 -13.04 7.88 -17.63
N LEU A 239 -13.44 6.61 -17.51
CA LEU A 239 -14.70 6.27 -16.89
C LEU A 239 -14.63 6.39 -15.37
N ALA A 240 -15.62 7.06 -14.77
CA ALA A 240 -15.75 7.15 -13.33
C ALA A 240 -15.98 5.76 -12.71
N VAL A 241 -15.21 5.47 -11.67
CA VAL A 241 -15.30 4.19 -10.94
C VAL A 241 -16.30 4.33 -9.80
N PRO A 242 -17.16 3.32 -9.54
CA PRO A 242 -18.06 3.33 -8.39
C PRO A 242 -17.31 3.51 -7.06
N ILE A 243 -17.87 4.35 -6.19
CA ILE A 243 -17.32 4.57 -4.85
C ILE A 243 -17.69 3.36 -3.98
N PRO A 244 -16.72 2.62 -3.43
CA PRO A 244 -17.01 1.49 -2.56
C PRO A 244 -17.71 1.96 -1.28
N GLN A 245 -18.64 1.16 -0.78
CA GLN A 245 -19.23 1.40 0.53
C GLN A 245 -18.23 1.02 1.62
N ASN A 246 -18.17 1.84 2.67
CA ASN A 246 -17.39 1.49 3.85
C ASN A 246 -18.05 0.30 4.58
N VAL A 247 -17.25 -0.72 4.83
CA VAL A 247 -17.69 -1.94 5.56
C VAL A 247 -17.08 -2.05 6.95
N PHE A 248 -16.29 -1.06 7.37
CA PHE A 248 -15.62 -1.06 8.66
C PHE A 248 -16.45 -0.37 9.72
N PRO A 249 -16.42 -0.86 10.98
CA PRO A 249 -17.11 -0.22 12.07
C PRO A 249 -16.50 1.15 12.38
N LEU A 250 -17.30 2.18 12.33
CA LEU A 250 -16.93 3.56 12.63
C LEU A 250 -17.32 3.92 14.07
N MET A 251 -16.53 4.79 14.67
CA MET A 251 -16.84 5.43 15.95
C MET A 251 -17.51 6.78 15.69
N ASP A 252 -18.46 7.14 16.51
CA ASP A 252 -19.05 8.47 16.48
C ASP A 252 -18.02 9.51 16.88
N MET A 253 -17.90 10.56 16.08
CA MET A 253 -17.00 11.66 16.35
C MET A 253 -17.78 12.97 16.49
N PRO A 254 -17.43 13.82 17.47
CA PRO A 254 -18.01 15.16 17.57
C PRO A 254 -17.58 16.03 16.39
N LYS A 255 -18.36 17.04 16.05
CA LYS A 255 -17.93 18.08 15.14
C LYS A 255 -16.89 18.96 15.83
N LEU A 256 -15.98 19.56 15.05
CA LEU A 256 -14.97 20.46 15.60
C LEU A 256 -15.57 21.68 16.34
N SER A 257 -16.74 22.16 15.90
CA SER A 257 -17.50 23.22 16.56
C SER A 257 -17.98 22.87 17.98
N ASP A 258 -18.15 21.55 18.24
CA ASP A 258 -18.68 21.08 19.51
C ASP A 258 -17.57 20.82 20.56
N ILE A 259 -16.32 20.97 20.16
CA ILE A 259 -15.15 20.78 21.02
C ILE A 259 -14.90 22.02 21.86
N SER A 260 -15.07 21.88 23.19
CA SER A 260 -14.69 22.95 24.12
C SER A 260 -13.17 23.09 24.20
N LEU A 261 -12.68 24.26 23.87
CA LEU A 261 -11.26 24.64 23.98
C LEU A 261 -10.96 25.37 25.29
N GLN A 262 -12.00 25.69 26.08
CA GLN A 262 -11.89 26.41 27.35
C GLN A 262 -11.44 25.45 28.47
N ASP A 263 -10.81 26.02 29.50
CA ASP A 263 -10.39 25.29 30.71
C ASP A 263 -9.41 24.11 30.48
N LYS A 264 -8.77 24.10 29.33
CA LYS A 264 -7.75 23.12 28.94
C LYS A 264 -6.35 23.68 29.16
N THR A 265 -6.01 23.94 30.43
CA THR A 265 -4.74 24.56 30.81
C THR A 265 -4.00 23.72 31.85
N VAL A 266 -2.69 23.86 31.91
CA VAL A 266 -1.82 23.15 32.85
C VAL A 266 -0.76 24.10 33.38
N SER A 267 -0.53 24.10 34.69
CA SER A 267 0.51 24.90 35.33
C SER A 267 1.92 24.44 34.90
N ASP A 268 2.91 25.31 35.03
CA ASP A 268 4.30 24.99 34.67
C ASP A 268 4.87 23.85 35.55
N GLU A 269 4.53 23.84 36.82
CA GLU A 269 4.96 22.82 37.75
C GLU A 269 4.36 21.43 37.41
N GLU A 270 3.05 21.38 37.24
CA GLU A 270 2.35 20.16 36.85
C GLU A 270 2.84 19.63 35.50
N TYR A 271 2.97 20.52 34.50
CA TYR A 271 3.51 20.18 33.20
C TYR A 271 4.89 19.54 33.30
N SER A 272 5.79 20.16 34.04
CA SER A 272 7.18 19.68 34.17
C SER A 272 7.26 18.33 34.85
N LYS A 273 6.43 18.07 35.86
CA LYS A 273 6.35 16.79 36.58
C LYS A 273 5.79 15.69 35.67
N ARG A 274 4.58 15.90 35.13
CA ARG A 274 3.88 14.90 34.31
C ARG A 274 4.63 14.59 33.01
N LEU A 275 5.26 15.60 32.38
CA LEU A 275 6.06 15.40 31.18
C LEU A 275 7.21 14.41 31.44
N LYS A 276 7.95 14.57 32.54
CA LYS A 276 9.06 13.67 32.91
C LYS A 276 8.56 12.24 33.18
N GLU A 277 7.44 12.09 33.86
CA GLU A 277 6.84 10.80 34.17
C GLU A 277 6.41 10.07 32.89
N LEU A 278 5.68 10.75 32.00
CA LEU A 278 5.21 10.20 30.75
C LEU A 278 6.36 9.85 29.79
N GLN A 279 7.37 10.71 29.70
CA GLN A 279 8.55 10.43 28.85
C GLN A 279 9.37 9.25 29.40
N LYS A 280 9.49 9.10 30.73
CA LYS A 280 10.12 7.91 31.31
C LYS A 280 9.34 6.65 30.96
N LYS A 281 8.02 6.66 31.15
CA LYS A 281 7.15 5.54 30.82
C LYS A 281 7.19 5.18 29.33
N LEU A 282 7.14 6.17 28.46
CA LEU A 282 7.23 5.95 27.02
C LEU A 282 8.57 5.33 26.60
N ARG A 283 9.67 5.69 27.26
CA ARG A 283 10.99 5.07 27.03
C ARG A 283 11.01 3.58 27.39
N GLU A 284 10.39 3.21 28.51
CA GLU A 284 10.24 1.81 28.95
C GLU A 284 9.36 1.03 27.95
N LEU A 285 8.28 1.63 27.49
CA LEU A 285 7.38 1.05 26.49
C LEU A 285 8.07 0.89 25.13
N HIS A 286 8.91 1.85 24.75
CA HIS A 286 9.69 1.76 23.51
C HIS A 286 10.60 0.53 23.48
N ASN A 287 11.27 0.23 24.59
CA ASN A 287 12.04 -1.02 24.72
C ASN A 287 11.13 -2.26 24.57
N SER A 288 9.93 -2.22 25.17
CA SER A 288 9.00 -3.33 25.12
C SER A 288 8.49 -3.61 23.70
N ILE A 289 8.11 -2.57 22.94
CA ILE A 289 7.69 -2.74 21.53
C ILE A 289 8.82 -3.26 20.66
N TYR A 290 10.06 -2.83 20.90
CA TYR A 290 11.23 -3.34 20.17
C TYR A 290 11.41 -4.85 20.38
N HIS A 291 11.35 -5.33 21.62
CA HIS A 291 11.48 -6.75 21.94
C HIS A 291 10.30 -7.58 21.44
N LYS A 292 9.09 -7.09 21.60
CA LYS A 292 7.84 -7.75 21.13
C LYS A 292 7.61 -7.59 19.63
N LYS A 293 8.46 -6.81 18.92
CA LYS A 293 8.37 -6.52 17.47
C LYS A 293 7.04 -5.88 17.07
N ILE A 294 6.46 -5.03 17.92
CA ILE A 294 5.21 -4.33 17.66
C ILE A 294 5.52 -3.04 16.90
N PRO A 295 5.05 -2.85 15.66
CA PRO A 295 5.21 -1.58 14.95
C PRO A 295 4.22 -0.54 15.49
N VAL A 296 4.66 0.72 15.58
CA VAL A 296 3.81 1.83 16.02
C VAL A 296 3.80 2.91 14.94
N ILE A 297 2.61 3.40 14.62
CA ILE A 297 2.39 4.44 13.61
C ILE A 297 1.64 5.58 14.28
N ILE A 298 2.23 6.77 14.30
CA ILE A 298 1.63 7.97 14.87
C ILE A 298 1.38 8.96 13.75
N ALA A 299 0.14 9.32 13.52
CA ALA A 299 -0.31 10.20 12.46
C ALA A 299 -0.78 11.53 13.04
N TYR A 300 -0.12 12.62 12.67
CA TYR A 300 -0.46 13.98 13.11
C TYR A 300 -1.10 14.76 11.98
N GLU A 301 -2.33 15.21 12.20
CA GLU A 301 -3.03 16.21 11.42
C GLU A 301 -3.49 17.36 12.34
N GLY A 302 -3.91 18.46 11.78
CA GLY A 302 -4.39 19.62 12.54
C GLY A 302 -4.13 20.92 11.82
N TRP A 303 -4.73 21.98 12.33
CA TRP A 303 -4.59 23.32 11.77
C TRP A 303 -3.14 23.77 11.66
N ASP A 304 -2.87 24.67 10.73
CA ASP A 304 -1.56 25.30 10.66
C ASP A 304 -1.32 26.12 11.93
N ALA A 305 -0.09 26.09 12.44
CA ALA A 305 0.30 26.61 13.74
C ALA A 305 -0.37 25.95 14.98
N ALA A 306 -1.16 24.87 14.83
CA ALA A 306 -1.78 24.20 15.97
C ALA A 306 -0.79 23.61 16.98
N GLY A 307 0.44 23.27 16.56
CA GLY A 307 1.47 22.80 17.49
C GLY A 307 1.95 21.37 17.24
N LYS A 308 1.65 20.78 16.07
CA LYS A 308 2.10 19.43 15.66
C LYS A 308 3.58 19.17 15.98
N GLY A 309 4.50 19.95 15.43
CA GLY A 309 5.93 19.78 15.63
C GLY A 309 6.39 19.86 17.09
N GLY A 310 5.68 20.64 17.93
CA GLY A 310 5.95 20.71 19.37
C GLY A 310 5.55 19.45 20.12
N ASN A 311 4.46 18.79 19.71
CA ASN A 311 4.04 17.49 20.22
C ASN A 311 5.03 16.38 19.78
N ILE A 312 5.34 16.32 18.49
CA ILE A 312 6.29 15.35 17.92
C ILE A 312 7.63 15.41 18.67
N LYS A 313 8.15 16.62 18.91
CA LYS A 313 9.40 16.81 19.65
C LYS A 313 9.35 16.18 21.04
N ARG A 314 8.24 16.31 21.80
CA ARG A 314 8.12 15.74 23.16
C ARG A 314 8.04 14.22 23.16
N VAL A 315 7.47 13.64 22.09
CA VAL A 315 7.45 12.19 21.86
C VAL A 315 8.85 11.70 21.53
N THR A 316 9.54 12.33 20.58
CA THR A 316 10.88 11.88 20.13
C THR A 316 11.96 12.03 21.19
N GLU A 317 11.84 12.98 22.11
CA GLU A 317 12.75 13.13 23.27
C GLU A 317 12.73 11.91 24.21
N ALA A 318 11.67 11.11 24.16
CA ALA A 318 11.53 9.89 24.96
C ALA A 318 11.98 8.61 24.25
N LEU A 319 12.19 8.64 22.93
CA LEU A 319 12.48 7.47 22.10
C LEU A 319 13.98 7.34 21.79
N ASP A 320 14.47 6.10 21.62
CA ASP A 320 15.79 5.85 21.07
C ASP A 320 15.80 6.29 19.59
N PRO A 321 16.74 7.14 19.15
CA PRO A 321 16.77 7.66 17.78
C PRO A 321 16.95 6.57 16.70
N ARG A 322 17.41 5.39 17.06
CA ARG A 322 17.54 4.25 16.13
C ARG A 322 16.22 3.49 15.94
N GLY A 323 15.25 3.70 16.83
CA GLY A 323 13.97 2.99 16.87
C GLY A 323 12.79 3.79 16.35
N TYR A 324 12.98 5.02 15.87
CA TYR A 324 11.92 5.81 15.27
C TYR A 324 12.37 6.59 14.04
N GLU A 325 11.42 6.99 13.23
CA GLU A 325 11.61 7.92 12.12
C GLU A 325 10.45 8.91 12.04
N VAL A 326 10.78 10.18 11.78
CA VAL A 326 9.77 11.24 11.57
C VAL A 326 9.72 11.60 10.09
N PHE A 327 8.54 11.52 9.52
CA PHE A 327 8.29 11.85 8.11
C PHE A 327 7.51 13.17 8.01
N PRO A 328 8.17 14.29 7.71
CA PRO A 328 7.48 15.53 7.32
C PRO A 328 6.94 15.35 5.89
N ILE A 329 5.62 15.31 5.76
CA ILE A 329 4.97 15.09 4.48
C ILE A 329 4.69 16.44 3.82
N ALA A 330 5.34 16.67 2.71
CA ALA A 330 5.15 17.80 1.81
C ALA A 330 4.39 17.38 0.55
N SER A 331 4.21 18.31 -0.40
CA SER A 331 3.65 18.01 -1.73
C SER A 331 4.37 16.80 -2.36
N PRO A 332 3.64 15.88 -3.00
CA PRO A 332 4.23 14.68 -3.58
C PRO A 332 5.19 15.04 -4.74
N LEU A 333 6.32 14.35 -4.80
CA LEU A 333 7.27 14.44 -5.90
C LEU A 333 6.68 13.86 -7.19
N PRO A 334 7.21 14.20 -8.38
CA PRO A 334 6.66 13.72 -9.65
C PRO A 334 6.48 12.19 -9.72
N TYR A 335 7.46 11.43 -9.24
CA TYR A 335 7.40 9.96 -9.22
C TYR A 335 6.39 9.42 -8.19
N GLU A 336 6.07 10.18 -7.12
CA GLU A 336 5.02 9.85 -6.15
C GLU A 336 3.64 10.15 -6.74
N LYS A 337 3.48 11.28 -7.46
CA LYS A 337 2.23 11.65 -8.15
C LYS A 337 1.83 10.67 -9.25
N SER A 338 2.81 10.02 -9.87
CA SER A 338 2.59 9.05 -10.94
C SER A 338 2.19 7.66 -10.43
N ARG A 339 2.00 7.49 -9.12
CA ARG A 339 1.55 6.24 -8.47
C ARG A 339 0.32 6.48 -7.62
N HIS A 340 -0.29 5.40 -7.15
CA HIS A 340 -1.36 5.46 -6.16
C HIS A 340 -0.95 6.30 -4.95
N PHE A 341 -1.83 7.19 -4.45
CA PHE A 341 -1.47 8.18 -3.42
C PHE A 341 -0.95 7.54 -2.11
N LEU A 342 -1.40 6.32 -1.76
CA LEU A 342 -0.92 5.59 -0.59
C LEU A 342 0.49 5.02 -0.77
N TRP A 343 1.00 4.90 -1.99
CA TRP A 343 2.31 4.33 -2.27
C TRP A 343 3.43 4.99 -1.45
N ARG A 344 3.45 6.30 -1.41
CA ARG A 344 4.47 7.07 -0.68
C ARG A 344 4.45 6.82 0.83
N PHE A 345 3.32 6.42 1.39
CA PHE A 345 3.17 6.10 2.81
C PHE A 345 3.52 4.64 3.08
N PHE A 346 3.11 3.72 2.22
CA PHE A 346 3.54 2.32 2.29
C PHE A 346 5.07 2.19 2.31
N THR A 347 5.77 2.94 1.46
CA THR A 347 7.25 2.89 1.37
C THR A 347 7.93 3.42 2.62
N ARG A 348 7.23 4.20 3.45
CA ARG A 348 7.71 4.80 4.71
C ARG A 348 7.24 4.08 5.98
N LEU A 349 6.56 2.96 5.84
CA LEU A 349 6.12 2.19 7.01
C LEU A 349 7.31 1.75 7.87
N PRO A 350 7.15 1.69 9.22
CA PRO A 350 8.21 1.26 10.12
C PRO A 350 8.52 -0.23 9.94
N ARG A 351 9.65 -0.67 10.44
CA ARG A 351 9.89 -2.09 10.69
C ARG A 351 9.16 -2.52 11.95
N SER A 352 8.81 -3.80 12.07
CA SER A 352 8.31 -4.37 13.33
C SER A 352 9.23 -3.98 14.49
N GLY A 353 8.66 -3.47 15.58
CA GLY A 353 9.40 -2.99 16.75
C GLY A 353 9.95 -1.56 16.63
N HIS A 354 9.53 -0.78 15.63
CA HIS A 354 9.93 0.61 15.42
C HIS A 354 8.72 1.52 15.32
N VAL A 355 8.95 2.83 15.48
CA VAL A 355 7.94 3.88 15.45
C VAL A 355 8.09 4.72 14.18
N ALA A 356 7.00 4.91 13.43
CA ALA A 356 6.92 5.92 12.37
C ALA A 356 6.01 7.04 12.82
N ILE A 357 6.47 8.28 12.72
CA ILE A 357 5.72 9.48 13.06
C ILE A 357 5.53 10.29 11.79
N PHE A 358 4.29 10.50 11.38
CA PHE A 358 3.94 11.28 10.20
C PHE A 358 3.47 12.67 10.62
N ASP A 359 4.20 13.72 10.22
CA ASP A 359 3.75 15.12 10.30
C ASP A 359 3.08 15.49 8.98
N ARG A 360 1.77 15.55 8.98
CA ARG A 360 0.83 15.40 7.86
C ARG A 360 0.86 13.96 7.32
N THR A 361 -0.23 13.53 6.70
CA THR A 361 -0.45 12.10 6.43
C THR A 361 -1.14 11.85 5.09
N TRP A 362 -1.60 10.61 4.87
CA TRP A 362 -2.45 10.20 3.76
C TRP A 362 -3.81 10.89 3.73
N TYR A 363 -4.19 11.51 4.83
CA TYR A 363 -5.44 12.28 4.91
C TYR A 363 -5.40 13.59 4.11
N GLY A 364 -4.23 14.03 3.66
CA GLY A 364 -4.10 15.13 2.69
C GLY A 364 -4.97 14.95 1.45
N ARG A 365 -5.23 13.69 1.02
CA ARG A 365 -6.10 13.35 -0.10
C ARG A 365 -7.54 13.86 0.07
N VAL A 366 -8.09 13.77 1.29
CA VAL A 366 -9.47 14.18 1.60
C VAL A 366 -9.57 15.57 2.21
N MET A 367 -8.44 16.24 2.41
CA MET A 367 -8.35 17.62 2.91
C MET A 367 -7.76 18.56 1.85
N VAL A 368 -6.46 18.78 1.87
CA VAL A 368 -5.80 19.77 0.98
C VAL A 368 -5.96 19.41 -0.50
N GLU A 369 -5.81 18.15 -0.90
CA GLU A 369 -5.93 17.79 -2.31
C GLU A 369 -7.37 17.92 -2.82
N ARG A 370 -8.38 17.67 -1.96
CA ARG A 370 -9.79 17.92 -2.23
C ARG A 370 -10.07 19.41 -2.39
N ILE A 371 -9.62 20.25 -1.45
CA ILE A 371 -9.95 21.68 -1.38
C ILE A 371 -9.23 22.46 -2.48
N GLU A 372 -7.98 22.10 -2.77
CA GLU A 372 -7.17 22.76 -3.82
C GLU A 372 -7.42 22.17 -5.22
N GLY A 373 -8.26 21.14 -5.35
CA GLY A 373 -8.56 20.52 -6.65
C GLY A 373 -7.40 19.73 -7.26
N PHE A 374 -6.49 19.20 -6.44
CA PHE A 374 -5.33 18.42 -6.90
C PHE A 374 -5.67 16.96 -7.23
N CYS A 375 -6.88 16.53 -6.93
CA CYS A 375 -7.44 15.25 -7.35
C CYS A 375 -8.91 15.41 -7.73
N SER A 376 -9.46 14.45 -8.49
CA SER A 376 -10.86 14.48 -8.89
C SER A 376 -11.81 14.24 -7.70
N GLU A 377 -13.08 14.63 -7.89
CA GLU A 377 -14.11 14.38 -6.87
C GLU A 377 -14.29 12.88 -6.60
N ASN A 378 -14.22 12.07 -7.63
CA ASN A 378 -14.28 10.61 -7.50
C ASN A 378 -13.11 10.07 -6.68
N ASP A 379 -11.89 10.60 -6.85
CA ASP A 379 -10.69 10.17 -6.14
C ASP A 379 -10.78 10.43 -4.64
N TRP A 380 -11.11 11.65 -4.22
CA TRP A 380 -11.16 11.91 -2.77
C TRP A 380 -12.37 11.24 -2.11
N LYS A 381 -13.49 11.02 -2.83
CA LYS A 381 -14.62 10.25 -2.30
C LYS A 381 -14.28 8.78 -2.07
N ARG A 382 -13.50 8.15 -2.99
CA ARG A 382 -13.01 6.79 -2.80
C ARG A 382 -11.98 6.71 -1.68
N ALA A 383 -11.16 7.74 -1.52
CA ALA A 383 -10.03 7.74 -0.59
C ALA A 383 -10.43 7.46 0.87
N TYR A 384 -11.62 7.81 1.32
CA TYR A 384 -12.07 7.46 2.66
C TYR A 384 -12.06 5.94 2.90
N ASN A 385 -12.57 5.18 1.93
CA ASN A 385 -12.57 3.72 2.04
C ASN A 385 -11.17 3.14 1.84
N GLU A 386 -10.40 3.64 0.89
CA GLU A 386 -9.02 3.21 0.63
C GLU A 386 -8.11 3.43 1.85
N ILE A 387 -8.30 4.53 2.57
CA ILE A 387 -7.60 4.84 3.82
C ILE A 387 -8.00 3.85 4.92
N ASN A 388 -9.29 3.60 5.10
CA ASN A 388 -9.76 2.63 6.10
C ASN A 388 -9.21 1.22 5.82
N GLU A 389 -9.13 0.83 4.56
CA GLU A 389 -8.54 -0.45 4.14
C GLU A 389 -7.03 -0.51 4.38
N PHE A 390 -6.32 0.58 4.09
CA PHE A 390 -4.90 0.70 4.38
C PHE A 390 -4.60 0.58 5.88
N GLU A 391 -5.33 1.32 6.70
CA GLU A 391 -5.20 1.26 8.16
C GLU A 391 -5.60 -0.12 8.70
N LYS A 392 -6.60 -0.78 8.09
CA LYS A 392 -6.98 -2.14 8.46
C LYS A 392 -5.88 -3.16 8.18
N GLU A 393 -5.20 -3.04 7.03
CA GLU A 393 -4.05 -3.88 6.71
C GLU A 393 -2.90 -3.68 7.72
N LEU A 394 -2.63 -2.44 8.12
CA LEU A 394 -1.62 -2.13 9.13
C LEU A 394 -2.00 -2.70 10.50
N TYR A 395 -3.28 -2.57 10.89
CA TYR A 395 -3.79 -3.17 12.10
C TYR A 395 -3.68 -4.71 12.08
N ASP A 396 -4.05 -5.34 10.96
CA ASP A 396 -3.95 -6.78 10.77
C ASP A 396 -2.50 -7.29 10.79
N TRP A 397 -1.55 -6.45 10.41
CA TRP A 397 -0.12 -6.72 10.56
C TRP A 397 0.35 -6.61 12.02
N GLY A 398 -0.48 -6.09 12.92
CA GLY A 398 -0.19 -5.91 14.34
C GLY A 398 0.34 -4.52 14.69
N ALA A 399 0.12 -3.53 13.82
CA ALA A 399 0.52 -2.16 14.11
C ALA A 399 -0.43 -1.49 15.09
N VAL A 400 0.15 -0.74 16.04
CA VAL A 400 -0.57 0.25 16.86
C VAL A 400 -0.67 1.53 16.04
N ILE A 401 -1.89 1.94 15.70
CA ILE A 401 -2.16 3.14 14.89
C ILE A 401 -2.79 4.19 15.80
N ILE A 402 -2.13 5.34 15.92
CA ILE A 402 -2.57 6.46 16.77
C ILE A 402 -2.71 7.69 15.89
N LYS A 403 -3.92 8.26 15.81
CA LYS A 403 -4.22 9.40 14.95
C LYS A 403 -4.63 10.60 15.77
N PHE A 404 -3.97 11.73 15.53
CA PHE A 404 -4.23 12.98 16.21
C PHE A 404 -4.71 14.07 15.25
N TRP A 405 -5.83 14.70 15.60
CA TRP A 405 -6.22 15.98 15.07
C TRP A 405 -5.92 17.05 16.12
N ILE A 406 -4.97 17.95 15.81
CA ILE A 406 -4.57 19.04 16.72
C ILE A 406 -5.48 20.24 16.48
N GLN A 407 -6.38 20.50 17.44
CA GLN A 407 -7.46 21.47 17.36
C GLN A 407 -7.10 22.79 18.03
N ILE A 408 -7.33 23.89 17.32
CA ILE A 408 -7.32 25.28 17.83
C ILE A 408 -8.48 26.01 17.16
N ASP A 409 -8.84 27.17 17.73
CA ASP A 409 -9.74 28.11 17.07
C ASP A 409 -9.00 29.05 16.11
N LYS A 410 -9.80 29.80 15.34
CA LYS A 410 -9.30 30.70 14.31
C LYS A 410 -8.52 31.88 14.89
N ASP A 411 -8.88 32.35 16.08
CA ASP A 411 -8.22 33.49 16.75
C ASP A 411 -6.84 33.06 17.28
N THR A 412 -6.75 31.92 17.94
CA THR A 412 -5.47 31.33 18.38
C THR A 412 -4.53 31.12 17.19
N GLN A 413 -5.05 30.70 16.01
CA GLN A 413 -4.22 30.56 14.82
C GLN A 413 -3.65 31.90 14.38
N LEU A 414 -4.48 32.94 14.33
CA LEU A 414 -4.05 34.31 13.94
C LEU A 414 -2.97 34.85 14.86
N GLU A 415 -3.17 34.72 16.17
CA GLU A 415 -2.16 35.12 17.17
C GLU A 415 -0.82 34.43 16.92
N ARG A 416 -0.86 33.12 16.65
CA ARG A 416 0.34 32.32 16.39
C ARG A 416 1.01 32.67 15.06
N PHE A 417 0.25 33.00 14.03
CA PHE A 417 0.77 33.48 12.75
C PHE A 417 1.48 34.80 12.92
N THR A 418 0.83 35.78 13.61
CA THR A 418 1.39 37.08 13.93
C THR A 418 2.68 36.96 14.75
N LEU A 419 2.67 36.09 15.76
CA LEU A 419 3.87 35.83 16.56
C LEU A 419 5.02 35.30 15.73
N ARG A 420 4.74 34.36 14.77
CA ARG A 420 5.77 33.82 13.86
C ARG A 420 6.34 34.87 12.95
N GLN A 421 5.50 35.75 12.37
CA GLN A 421 5.95 36.84 11.50
C GLN A 421 6.85 37.85 12.24
N ASN A 422 6.53 38.12 13.49
CA ASN A 422 7.26 39.10 14.32
C ASN A 422 8.48 38.49 15.05
N THR A 423 8.75 37.17 14.90
CA THR A 423 9.89 36.50 15.52
C THR A 423 10.87 36.05 14.43
N PRO A 424 12.05 36.69 14.27
CA PRO A 424 12.98 36.41 13.17
C PRO A 424 13.32 34.90 13.01
N GLU A 425 13.55 34.20 14.13
CA GLU A 425 13.91 32.76 14.13
C GLU A 425 12.72 31.86 13.78
N LYS A 426 11.50 32.41 13.64
CA LYS A 426 10.28 31.67 13.34
C LYS A 426 9.64 32.05 12.01
N GLN A 427 10.12 33.08 11.35
CA GLN A 427 9.54 33.57 10.07
C GLN A 427 9.51 32.47 8.99
N TRP A 428 10.51 31.60 8.95
CA TRP A 428 10.57 30.47 8.02
C TRP A 428 9.44 29.44 8.21
N LYS A 429 8.68 29.52 9.32
CA LYS A 429 7.56 28.63 9.65
C LYS A 429 6.21 29.12 9.16
N ILE A 430 6.17 30.26 8.50
CA ILE A 430 4.93 30.81 7.95
C ILE A 430 5.13 31.11 6.48
N THR A 431 4.19 30.69 5.68
CA THR A 431 4.22 30.79 4.22
C THR A 431 2.90 31.37 3.70
N ASP A 432 2.87 31.76 2.44
CA ASP A 432 1.63 32.21 1.78
C ASP A 432 0.57 31.09 1.73
N GLU A 433 1.00 29.82 1.78
CA GLU A 433 0.09 28.68 1.86
C GLU A 433 -0.71 28.66 3.18
N ASP A 434 -0.06 28.99 4.31
CA ASP A 434 -0.73 29.06 5.61
C ASP A 434 -1.87 30.09 5.61
N TRP A 435 -1.65 31.27 4.97
CA TRP A 435 -2.65 32.31 4.84
C TRP A 435 -3.80 31.88 3.92
N ARG A 436 -3.51 31.29 2.78
CA ARG A 436 -4.55 30.75 1.88
C ARG A 436 -5.41 29.69 2.55
N ASN A 437 -4.79 28.77 3.31
CA ASN A 437 -5.51 27.75 4.06
C ASN A 437 -6.45 28.40 5.09
N ARG A 438 -6.01 29.45 5.77
CA ARG A 438 -6.84 30.20 6.71
C ARG A 438 -8.05 30.88 6.05
N GLU A 439 -7.90 31.40 4.84
CA GLU A 439 -9.01 31.98 4.09
C GLU A 439 -10.11 30.94 3.78
N LYS A 440 -9.72 29.68 3.59
CA LYS A 440 -10.61 28.55 3.32
C LYS A 440 -11.03 27.79 4.58
N TRP A 441 -10.92 28.38 5.77
CA TRP A 441 -11.17 27.73 7.07
C TRP A 441 -12.43 26.88 7.09
N ASP A 442 -13.58 27.43 6.67
CA ASP A 442 -14.87 26.77 6.73
C ASP A 442 -14.94 25.53 5.80
N GLN A 443 -14.24 25.59 4.67
CA GLN A 443 -14.11 24.45 3.75
C GLN A 443 -13.27 23.34 4.38
N TYR A 444 -12.14 23.72 5.03
CA TYR A 444 -11.31 22.77 5.75
C TYR A 444 -12.05 22.17 6.94
N GLU A 445 -12.78 22.94 7.73
CA GLU A 445 -13.57 22.45 8.85
C GLU A 445 -14.62 21.41 8.39
N THR A 446 -15.32 21.70 7.30
CA THR A 446 -16.24 20.75 6.69
C THR A 446 -15.55 19.44 6.27
N ALA A 447 -14.41 19.55 5.59
CA ALA A 447 -13.66 18.39 5.13
C ALA A 447 -13.10 17.57 6.29
N VAL A 448 -12.64 18.22 7.35
CA VAL A 448 -12.12 17.57 8.57
C VAL A 448 -13.23 16.86 9.34
N ASN A 449 -14.39 17.50 9.52
CA ASN A 449 -15.53 16.86 10.17
C ASN A 449 -15.95 15.59 9.41
N GLU A 450 -16.00 15.65 8.08
CA GLU A 450 -16.29 14.48 7.24
C GLU A 450 -15.20 13.40 7.36
N MET A 451 -13.92 13.78 7.38
CA MET A 451 -12.78 12.88 7.58
C MET A 451 -12.89 12.15 8.92
N LEU A 452 -13.10 12.88 10.01
CA LEU A 452 -13.22 12.29 11.35
C LEU A 452 -14.36 11.28 11.42
N GLN A 453 -15.54 11.63 10.88
CA GLN A 453 -16.71 10.76 10.88
C GLN A 453 -16.56 9.51 9.99
N LYS A 454 -15.90 9.62 8.84
CA LYS A 454 -15.77 8.53 7.86
C LYS A 454 -14.56 7.63 8.08
N THR A 455 -13.60 8.05 8.92
CA THR A 455 -12.35 7.31 9.09
C THR A 455 -11.95 7.06 10.54
N SER A 456 -12.77 7.43 11.54
CA SER A 456 -12.56 7.01 12.92
C SER A 456 -13.05 5.58 13.10
N THR A 457 -12.22 4.61 12.75
CA THR A 457 -12.56 3.19 12.90
C THR A 457 -12.24 2.68 14.29
N THR A 458 -12.89 1.58 14.73
CA THR A 458 -12.64 0.98 16.04
C THR A 458 -11.21 0.46 16.22
N TYR A 459 -10.50 0.16 15.13
CA TYR A 459 -9.11 -0.30 15.15
C TYR A 459 -8.07 0.82 14.96
N ALA A 460 -8.51 2.00 14.50
CA ALA A 460 -7.68 3.19 14.34
C ALA A 460 -8.53 4.46 14.59
N PRO A 461 -8.87 4.75 15.84
CA PRO A 461 -9.69 5.92 16.20
C PRO A 461 -8.92 7.23 16.05
N TRP A 462 -9.64 8.31 15.75
CA TRP A 462 -9.13 9.66 15.85
C TRP A 462 -9.17 10.17 17.28
N HIS A 463 -8.14 10.87 17.69
CA HIS A 463 -8.07 11.61 18.95
C HIS A 463 -7.98 13.12 18.66
N ILE A 464 -8.98 13.86 19.11
CA ILE A 464 -8.97 15.33 19.00
C ILE A 464 -8.21 15.88 20.21
N ILE A 465 -7.19 16.71 19.93
CA ILE A 465 -6.31 17.28 20.93
C ILE A 465 -6.52 18.79 20.97
N GLU A 466 -7.12 19.29 22.00
CA GLU A 466 -7.30 20.71 22.28
C GLU A 466 -5.91 21.33 22.50
N SER A 467 -5.53 22.32 21.70
CA SER A 467 -4.17 22.85 21.68
C SER A 467 -4.06 24.36 21.81
N VAL A 468 -5.05 25.02 22.38
CA VAL A 468 -4.93 26.42 22.80
C VAL A 468 -3.81 26.54 23.83
N ASP A 469 -3.81 25.71 24.89
CA ASP A 469 -2.64 25.50 25.72
C ASP A 469 -1.76 24.37 25.15
N LYS A 470 -0.56 24.74 24.72
CA LYS A 470 0.41 23.78 24.16
C LYS A 470 0.92 22.76 25.17
N LYS A 471 0.94 23.09 26.46
CA LYS A 471 1.39 22.18 27.54
C LYS A 471 0.35 21.10 27.76
N TYR A 472 -0.92 21.46 27.87
CA TYR A 472 -2.04 20.54 27.94
C TYR A 472 -2.03 19.56 26.74
N ALA A 473 -1.95 20.10 25.52
CA ALA A 473 -1.94 19.28 24.30
C ALA A 473 -0.81 18.26 24.28
N ARG A 474 0.39 18.62 24.71
CA ARG A 474 1.56 17.73 24.77
C ARG A 474 1.38 16.61 25.79
N LEU A 475 0.85 16.89 26.97
CA LEU A 475 0.57 15.86 27.97
C LEU A 475 -0.51 14.91 27.48
N LYS A 476 -1.65 15.41 27.02
CA LYS A 476 -2.75 14.60 26.47
C LYS A 476 -2.28 13.68 25.35
N THR A 477 -1.46 14.21 24.45
CA THR A 477 -0.88 13.40 23.35
C THR A 477 -0.01 12.27 23.89
N LEU A 478 0.89 12.55 24.83
CA LEU A 478 1.77 11.53 25.41
C LEU A 478 0.98 10.47 26.19
N GLU A 479 -0.05 10.86 26.95
CA GLU A 479 -0.92 9.94 27.67
C GLU A 479 -1.61 8.96 26.72
N ILE A 480 -2.21 9.45 25.62
CA ILE A 480 -2.85 8.59 24.63
C ILE A 480 -1.86 7.62 24.01
N ILE A 481 -0.63 8.09 23.69
CA ILE A 481 0.41 7.21 23.13
C ILE A 481 0.80 6.12 24.12
N VAL A 482 1.03 6.50 25.39
CA VAL A 482 1.37 5.55 26.45
C VAL A 482 0.27 4.50 26.61
N ASP A 483 -0.99 4.93 26.75
CA ASP A 483 -2.14 4.05 26.94
C ASP A 483 -2.34 3.10 25.75
N ALA A 484 -2.19 3.61 24.52
CA ALA A 484 -2.34 2.80 23.31
C ALA A 484 -1.26 1.71 23.22
N ILE A 485 -0.02 2.05 23.54
CA ILE A 485 1.09 1.09 23.53
C ILE A 485 0.94 0.08 24.69
N GLU A 486 0.55 0.50 25.89
CA GLU A 486 0.31 -0.41 27.02
C GLU A 486 -0.74 -1.46 26.70
N LYS A 487 -1.87 -1.05 26.12
CA LYS A 487 -2.92 -1.97 25.66
C LYS A 487 -2.43 -2.99 24.63
N ALA A 488 -1.50 -2.60 23.79
CA ALA A 488 -0.97 -3.47 22.75
C ALA A 488 0.08 -4.48 23.26
N ILE A 489 0.74 -4.18 24.37
CA ILE A 489 1.73 -5.09 24.99
C ILE A 489 1.17 -5.95 26.11
N SER A 490 -0.01 -5.63 26.63
CA SER A 490 -0.74 -6.46 27.61
C SER A 490 -1.26 -7.72 26.95
#